data_b588e11c3633ea39ae619eeb399b004e
#
_entry.id   b588e11c3633ea39ae619eeb399b004e
#
_cell.length_a   1.000
_cell.length_b   1.000
_cell.length_c   1.000
_cell.angle_alpha   90.00
_cell.angle_beta   90.00
_cell.angle_gamma   90.00
#
_symmetry.space_group_name_H-M   'P 1'
#
loop_
_entity.id
_entity.type
_entity.pdbx_description
1 polymer ?
#
loop_
_entity_poly.entity_id
_entity_poly.type
_entity_poly.pdbx_seq_one_letter_code
_entity_poly.pdbx_strand_id
1 'polypeptide(L)'
;MKKESEFDLNLARLALKTHHFEFELGPDFFALFDQPLVEQGNLHVDVEVLKTERLMTLNFHITGTVRLTCDRSLDEFDHPLDLHEQLLVRFGDEAKELDDNVLQITPETQTLPLAQHIYDYIGLSLPMKKLHPRFQNETDDNPDAPTKLIFSTRPTDEAPDDDEPADPRWAALRNLN
;
A
#
# COMPACT_ATOMS: atom_id res chain seq x y z
N MET A 1 -20.14 -4.98 16.21
CA MET A 1 -19.50 -5.41 14.95
C MET A 1 -20.08 -4.59 13.82
N LYS A 2 -19.27 -3.76 13.16
CA LYS A 2 -19.65 -3.11 11.91
C LYS A 2 -19.82 -4.18 10.84
N LYS A 3 -20.80 -4.00 9.96
CA LYS A 3 -21.00 -4.90 8.82
C LYS A 3 -20.37 -4.26 7.59
N GLU A 4 -19.88 -5.05 6.65
CA GLU A 4 -19.37 -4.55 5.37
C GLU A 4 -20.36 -3.59 4.69
N SER A 5 -21.66 -3.83 4.85
CA SER A 5 -22.73 -3.00 4.30
C SER A 5 -22.79 -1.56 4.83
N GLU A 6 -22.06 -1.23 5.90
CA GLU A 6 -21.97 0.16 6.39
C GLU A 6 -21.08 1.02 5.47
N PHE A 7 -20.21 0.37 4.70
CA PHE A 7 -19.29 1.01 3.75
C PHE A 7 -19.79 0.92 2.30
N ASP A 8 -21.04 0.50 2.13
CA ASP A 8 -21.66 0.36 0.81
C ASP A 8 -22.23 1.69 0.33
N LEU A 9 -21.80 2.10 -0.85
CA LEU A 9 -22.35 3.27 -1.52
C LEU A 9 -23.59 2.89 -2.34
N ASN A 10 -24.76 3.42 -1.98
CA ASN A 10 -25.99 3.18 -2.71
C ASN A 10 -26.08 4.07 -3.96
N LEU A 11 -25.75 3.52 -5.13
CA LEU A 11 -25.68 4.23 -6.41
C LEU A 11 -27.05 4.68 -6.93
N ALA A 12 -28.11 3.93 -6.59
CA ALA A 12 -29.46 4.24 -7.03
C ALA A 12 -30.02 5.54 -6.42
N ARG A 13 -29.52 5.92 -5.25
CA ARG A 13 -29.92 7.15 -4.53
C ARG A 13 -29.10 8.37 -4.89
N LEU A 14 -27.99 8.20 -5.61
CA LEU A 14 -27.09 9.29 -5.97
C LEU A 14 -27.61 10.04 -7.19
N ALA A 15 -27.89 11.32 -7.02
CA ALA A 15 -28.17 12.23 -8.13
C ALA A 15 -26.88 12.53 -8.92
N LEU A 16 -27.02 13.07 -10.16
CA LEU A 16 -25.89 13.51 -11.00
C LEU A 16 -25.31 14.82 -10.46
N LYS A 17 -24.56 14.72 -9.38
CA LYS A 17 -23.87 15.83 -8.67
C LYS A 17 -22.76 15.30 -7.78
N THR A 18 -22.07 16.20 -7.10
CA THR A 18 -21.12 15.86 -6.04
C THR A 18 -21.85 15.46 -4.75
N HIS A 19 -21.41 14.38 -4.13
CA HIS A 19 -21.84 13.89 -2.82
C HIS A 19 -20.63 13.68 -1.92
N HIS A 20 -20.81 13.84 -0.61
CA HIS A 20 -19.78 13.61 0.40
C HIS A 20 -20.25 12.55 1.38
N PHE A 21 -19.36 11.64 1.72
CA PHE A 21 -19.56 10.57 2.69
C PHE A 21 -18.37 10.53 3.63
N GLU A 22 -18.65 10.28 4.89
CA GLU A 22 -17.65 10.17 5.94
C GLU A 22 -17.79 8.81 6.62
N PHE A 23 -16.68 8.16 6.88
CA PHE A 23 -16.64 6.87 7.56
C PHE A 23 -15.57 6.90 8.65
N GLU A 24 -15.91 6.31 9.81
CA GLU A 24 -14.97 6.09 10.89
C GLU A 24 -14.55 4.62 10.91
N LEU A 25 -13.25 4.39 10.77
CA LEU A 25 -12.66 3.06 10.79
C LEU A 25 -12.01 2.81 12.14
N GLY A 26 -12.55 1.87 12.86
CA GLY A 26 -11.99 1.35 14.11
C GLY A 26 -11.52 -0.10 13.95
N PRO A 27 -11.14 -0.77 15.04
CA PRO A 27 -10.73 -2.17 15.03
C PRO A 27 -11.77 -3.12 14.40
N ASP A 28 -13.06 -2.80 14.53
CA ASP A 28 -14.16 -3.58 13.93
C ASP A 28 -14.12 -3.59 12.39
N PHE A 29 -13.58 -2.55 11.76
CA PHE A 29 -13.38 -2.50 10.31
C PHE A 29 -12.31 -3.49 9.86
N PHE A 30 -11.16 -3.48 10.52
CA PHE A 30 -10.06 -4.39 10.20
C PHE A 30 -10.42 -5.86 10.45
N ALA A 31 -11.27 -6.11 11.44
CA ALA A 31 -11.77 -7.46 11.73
C ALA A 31 -12.74 -8.03 10.67
N LEU A 32 -13.15 -7.25 9.66
CA LEU A 32 -13.94 -7.73 8.52
C LEU A 32 -13.10 -8.58 7.57
N PHE A 33 -11.78 -8.39 7.57
CA PHE A 33 -10.86 -9.04 6.63
C PHE A 33 -10.16 -10.22 7.29
N ASP A 34 -10.04 -11.32 6.55
CA ASP A 34 -9.26 -12.47 6.98
C ASP A 34 -7.77 -12.13 6.92
N GLN A 35 -7.02 -12.35 8.01
CA GLN A 35 -5.59 -12.05 8.11
C GLN A 35 -5.24 -10.56 7.83
N PRO A 36 -5.75 -9.63 8.63
CA PRO A 36 -5.56 -8.22 8.35
C PRO A 36 -4.08 -7.81 8.46
N LEU A 37 -3.63 -6.95 7.53
CA LEU A 37 -2.29 -6.33 7.58
C LEU A 37 -2.13 -5.38 8.76
N VAL A 38 -3.25 -4.84 9.24
CA VAL A 38 -3.39 -3.97 10.40
C VAL A 38 -4.53 -4.50 11.25
N GLU A 39 -4.26 -4.78 12.52
CA GLU A 39 -5.28 -5.27 13.45
C GLU A 39 -6.01 -4.14 14.17
N GLN A 40 -5.34 -3.02 14.36
CA GLN A 40 -5.85 -1.88 15.12
C GLN A 40 -5.52 -0.56 14.42
N GLY A 41 -6.49 0.31 14.38
CA GLY A 41 -6.34 1.65 13.83
C GLY A 41 -7.55 2.51 14.18
N ASN A 42 -7.36 3.81 14.05
CA ASN A 42 -8.41 4.80 14.16
C ASN A 42 -8.23 5.79 13.01
N LEU A 43 -9.04 5.61 11.97
CA LEU A 43 -8.94 6.38 10.74
C LEU A 43 -10.27 7.02 10.42
N HIS A 44 -10.20 8.22 9.88
CA HIS A 44 -11.31 8.95 9.30
C HIS A 44 -11.18 8.94 7.77
N VAL A 45 -12.24 8.61 7.07
CA VAL A 45 -12.28 8.53 5.62
C VAL A 45 -13.35 9.48 5.08
N ASP A 46 -12.91 10.49 4.35
CA ASP A 46 -13.77 11.35 3.55
C ASP A 46 -13.82 10.84 2.13
N VAL A 47 -15.01 10.64 1.58
CA VAL A 47 -15.21 10.22 0.19
C VAL A 47 -16.06 11.25 -0.53
N GLU A 48 -15.43 11.95 -1.46
CA GLU A 48 -16.12 12.82 -2.40
C GLU A 48 -16.47 12.05 -3.67
N VAL A 49 -17.77 11.96 -3.98
CA VAL A 49 -18.28 11.23 -5.14
C VAL A 49 -18.86 12.20 -6.16
N LEU A 50 -18.19 12.36 -7.29
CA LEU A 50 -18.69 13.12 -8.42
C LEU A 50 -19.37 12.16 -9.43
N LYS A 51 -20.68 12.16 -9.48
CA LYS A 51 -21.46 11.31 -10.40
C LYS A 51 -21.88 12.09 -11.64
N THR A 52 -21.53 11.56 -12.81
CA THR A 52 -21.96 12.01 -14.12
C THR A 52 -22.74 10.89 -14.84
N GLU A 53 -23.27 11.15 -16.04
CA GLU A 53 -24.03 10.14 -16.80
C GLU A 53 -23.20 8.93 -17.24
N ARG A 54 -21.88 9.09 -17.43
CA ARG A 54 -21.00 8.05 -18.00
C ARG A 54 -19.93 7.56 -17.04
N LEU A 55 -19.62 8.35 -16.03
CA LEU A 55 -18.48 8.19 -15.17
C LEU A 55 -18.82 8.66 -13.76
N MET A 56 -18.29 7.96 -12.79
CA MET A 56 -18.29 8.38 -11.40
C MET A 56 -16.87 8.41 -10.90
N THR A 57 -16.48 9.53 -10.30
CA THR A 57 -15.15 9.69 -9.68
C THR A 57 -15.32 9.72 -8.17
N LEU A 58 -14.59 8.85 -7.48
CA LEU A 58 -14.54 8.81 -6.03
C LEU A 58 -13.14 9.26 -5.60
N ASN A 59 -13.06 10.36 -4.86
CA ASN A 59 -11.82 10.83 -4.24
C ASN A 59 -11.88 10.46 -2.76
N PHE A 60 -10.89 9.71 -2.32
CA PHE A 60 -10.73 9.28 -0.94
C PHE A 60 -9.66 10.12 -0.26
N HIS A 61 -9.96 10.63 0.91
CA HIS A 61 -8.98 11.22 1.81
C HIS A 61 -9.04 10.44 3.14
N ILE A 62 -7.98 9.73 3.47
CA ILE A 62 -7.90 8.83 4.62
C ILE A 62 -6.86 9.37 5.58
N THR A 63 -7.29 9.75 6.78
CA THR A 63 -6.43 10.34 7.81
C THR A 63 -6.57 9.62 9.15
N GLY A 64 -5.51 9.61 9.94
CA GLY A 64 -5.52 9.06 11.29
C GLY A 64 -4.27 8.26 11.63
N THR A 65 -4.44 7.18 12.40
CA THR A 65 -3.32 6.34 12.85
C THR A 65 -3.66 4.86 12.77
N VAL A 66 -2.66 4.06 12.44
CA VAL A 66 -2.71 2.61 12.50
C VAL A 66 -1.63 2.09 13.43
N ARG A 67 -1.92 1.02 14.15
CA ARG A 67 -0.94 0.37 15.01
C ARG A 67 -0.14 -0.66 14.25
N LEU A 68 1.18 -0.48 14.24
CA LEU A 68 2.13 -1.37 13.58
C LEU A 68 3.11 -1.95 14.60
N THR A 69 3.63 -3.14 14.30
CA THR A 69 4.71 -3.75 15.06
C THR A 69 6.04 -3.45 14.38
N CYS A 70 7.00 -2.96 15.13
CA CYS A 70 8.35 -2.65 14.63
C CYS A 70 9.10 -3.92 14.25
N ASP A 71 9.62 -3.99 13.02
CA ASP A 71 10.36 -5.16 12.52
C ASP A 71 11.70 -5.40 13.27
N ARG A 72 12.24 -4.36 13.92
CA ARG A 72 13.53 -4.45 14.64
C ARG A 72 13.37 -4.78 16.12
N SER A 73 12.44 -4.13 16.81
CA SER A 73 12.30 -4.26 18.27
C SER A 73 11.07 -5.04 18.71
N LEU A 74 10.15 -5.35 17.77
CA LEU A 74 8.85 -5.98 18.01
C LEU A 74 7.93 -5.16 18.94
N ASP A 75 8.26 -3.90 19.20
CA ASP A 75 7.38 -2.99 19.92
C ASP A 75 6.28 -2.47 19.00
N GLU A 76 5.10 -2.29 19.56
CA GLU A 76 4.00 -1.63 18.86
C GLU A 76 4.18 -0.12 18.85
N PHE A 77 3.78 0.52 17.76
CA PHE A 77 3.78 1.98 17.63
C PHE A 77 2.63 2.44 16.73
N ASP A 78 2.19 3.68 16.96
CA ASP A 78 1.17 4.30 16.13
C ASP A 78 1.85 4.98 14.92
N HIS A 79 1.42 4.57 13.74
CA HIS A 79 1.88 5.12 12.47
C HIS A 79 0.82 6.06 11.89
N PRO A 80 1.13 7.35 11.69
CA PRO A 80 0.18 8.28 11.10
C PRO A 80 -0.02 8.00 9.62
N LEU A 81 -1.25 8.10 9.15
CA LEU A 81 -1.63 8.00 7.75
C LEU A 81 -2.33 9.28 7.31
N ASP A 82 -1.97 9.75 6.12
CA ASP A 82 -2.62 10.82 5.39
C ASP A 82 -2.47 10.52 3.91
N LEU A 83 -3.50 9.99 3.28
CA LEU A 83 -3.47 9.55 1.90
C LEU A 83 -4.67 10.07 1.11
N HIS A 84 -4.40 10.33 -0.16
CA HIS A 84 -5.38 10.72 -1.14
C HIS A 84 -5.36 9.74 -2.29
N GLU A 85 -6.50 9.06 -2.50
CA GLU A 85 -6.65 8.07 -3.55
C GLU A 85 -7.88 8.38 -4.41
N GLN A 86 -7.88 7.93 -5.65
CA GLN A 86 -8.98 8.15 -6.58
C GLN A 86 -9.39 6.86 -7.25
N LEU A 87 -10.69 6.57 -7.23
CA LEU A 87 -11.30 5.46 -7.96
C LEU A 87 -12.20 6.02 -9.06
N LEU A 88 -11.96 5.57 -10.29
CA LEU A 88 -12.80 5.88 -11.46
C LEU A 88 -13.76 4.72 -11.71
N VAL A 89 -15.06 4.99 -11.67
CA VAL A 89 -16.08 3.99 -11.92
C VAL A 89 -16.80 4.33 -13.22
N ARG A 90 -16.69 3.46 -14.21
CA ARG A 90 -17.33 3.59 -15.53
C ARG A 90 -18.53 2.68 -15.62
N PHE A 91 -19.55 3.11 -16.33
CA PHE A 91 -20.70 2.27 -16.69
C PHE A 91 -20.42 1.53 -18.00
N GLY A 92 -20.66 0.22 -18.01
CA GLY A 92 -20.43 -0.64 -19.16
C GLY A 92 -21.30 -1.89 -19.12
N ASP A 93 -21.09 -2.80 -20.07
CA ASP A 93 -21.94 -3.98 -20.24
C ASP A 93 -21.61 -5.09 -19.23
N GLU A 94 -20.40 -5.09 -18.67
CA GLU A 94 -19.93 -6.10 -17.73
C GLU A 94 -19.26 -5.44 -16.52
N ALA A 95 -19.41 -6.05 -15.35
CA ALA A 95 -18.68 -5.65 -14.15
C ALA A 95 -17.28 -6.27 -14.17
N LYS A 96 -16.23 -5.43 -14.20
CA LYS A 96 -14.81 -5.86 -14.16
C LYS A 96 -13.89 -4.73 -13.74
N GLU A 97 -12.78 -5.08 -13.17
CA GLU A 97 -11.66 -4.16 -12.97
C GLU A 97 -10.91 -4.01 -14.29
N LEU A 98 -10.70 -2.76 -14.71
CA LEU A 98 -9.99 -2.42 -15.93
C LEU A 98 -8.54 -2.07 -15.66
N ASP A 99 -8.28 -1.48 -14.50
CA ASP A 99 -6.98 -1.05 -14.00
C ASP A 99 -7.08 -0.93 -12.47
N ASP A 100 -5.96 -0.76 -11.77
CA ASP A 100 -5.86 -0.68 -10.30
C ASP A 100 -6.85 0.33 -9.69
N ASN A 101 -7.10 1.44 -10.39
CA ASN A 101 -8.00 2.51 -9.96
C ASN A 101 -9.18 2.74 -10.93
N VAL A 102 -9.49 1.78 -11.78
CA VAL A 102 -10.58 1.90 -12.77
C VAL A 102 -11.50 0.67 -12.74
N LEU A 103 -12.67 0.87 -12.20
CA LEU A 103 -13.70 -0.15 -12.10
C LEU A 103 -14.79 0.07 -13.17
N GLN A 104 -15.21 -0.98 -13.86
CA GLN A 104 -16.38 -0.97 -14.69
C GLN A 104 -17.52 -1.70 -14.00
N ILE A 105 -18.67 -1.05 -13.92
CA ILE A 105 -19.90 -1.61 -13.35
C ILE A 105 -21.03 -1.57 -14.36
N THR A 106 -22.04 -2.42 -14.16
CA THR A 106 -23.23 -2.38 -15.00
C THR A 106 -24.19 -1.28 -14.52
N PRO A 107 -25.05 -0.73 -15.42
CA PRO A 107 -26.07 0.25 -15.03
C PRO A 107 -27.08 -0.28 -14.00
N GLU A 108 -27.20 -1.59 -13.88
CA GLU A 108 -28.08 -2.26 -12.92
C GLU A 108 -27.49 -2.38 -11.52
N THR A 109 -26.17 -2.09 -11.36
CA THR A 109 -25.49 -2.15 -10.08
C THR A 109 -26.08 -1.10 -9.13
N GLN A 110 -26.70 -1.57 -8.06
CA GLN A 110 -27.34 -0.69 -7.08
C GLN A 110 -26.41 -0.22 -5.99
N THR A 111 -25.39 -1.01 -5.69
CA THR A 111 -24.50 -0.82 -4.54
C THR A 111 -23.05 -1.03 -4.95
N LEU A 112 -22.18 -0.15 -4.52
CA LEU A 112 -20.72 -0.25 -4.68
C LEU A 112 -20.08 -0.46 -3.30
N PRO A 113 -19.48 -1.63 -3.02
CA PRO A 113 -18.78 -1.85 -1.76
C PRO A 113 -17.46 -1.06 -1.75
N LEU A 114 -17.27 -0.19 -0.76
CA LEU A 114 -16.05 0.59 -0.61
C LEU A 114 -15.05 -0.02 0.39
N ALA A 115 -15.51 -0.93 1.23
CA ALA A 115 -14.70 -1.51 2.31
C ALA A 115 -13.37 -2.10 1.79
N GLN A 116 -13.43 -2.90 0.72
CA GLN A 116 -12.24 -3.52 0.13
C GLN A 116 -11.26 -2.47 -0.43
N HIS A 117 -11.75 -1.51 -1.20
CA HIS A 117 -10.91 -0.45 -1.78
C HIS A 117 -10.22 0.39 -0.70
N ILE A 118 -10.96 0.78 0.35
CA ILE A 118 -10.39 1.51 1.48
C ILE A 118 -9.30 0.70 2.17
N TYR A 119 -9.54 -0.60 2.38
CA TYR A 119 -8.56 -1.49 2.99
C TYR A 119 -7.31 -1.65 2.13
N ASP A 120 -7.46 -1.81 0.82
CA ASP A 120 -6.35 -1.94 -0.13
C ASP A 120 -5.50 -0.66 -0.17
N TYR A 121 -6.11 0.52 -0.18
CA TYR A 121 -5.39 1.81 -0.12
C TYR A 121 -4.59 1.95 1.17
N ILE A 122 -5.17 1.59 2.31
CA ILE A 122 -4.45 1.56 3.59
C ILE A 122 -3.26 0.60 3.50
N GLY A 123 -3.48 -0.61 3.02
CA GLY A 123 -2.44 -1.64 2.89
C GLY A 123 -1.27 -1.21 2.01
N LEU A 124 -1.56 -0.59 0.86
CA LEU A 124 -0.55 -0.09 -0.08
C LEU A 124 0.23 1.10 0.47
N SER A 125 -0.35 1.87 1.38
CA SER A 125 0.32 3.03 2.01
C SER A 125 1.29 2.65 3.12
N LEU A 126 1.21 1.41 3.63
CA LEU A 126 2.07 0.97 4.71
C LEU A 126 3.52 0.81 4.25
N PRO A 127 4.50 1.25 5.05
CA PRO A 127 5.90 1.08 4.71
C PRO A 127 6.27 -0.41 4.70
N MET A 128 7.05 -0.84 3.70
CA MET A 128 7.57 -2.22 3.63
C MET A 128 8.44 -2.58 4.84
N LYS A 129 9.18 -1.60 5.38
CA LYS A 129 9.98 -1.74 6.60
C LYS A 129 9.33 -0.91 7.71
N LYS A 130 8.73 -1.59 8.68
CA LYS A 130 8.03 -0.97 9.81
C LYS A 130 9.02 -0.68 10.92
N LEU A 131 9.47 0.56 11.04
CA LEU A 131 10.41 0.98 12.07
C LEU A 131 9.74 1.94 13.05
N HIS A 132 9.91 1.64 14.35
CA HIS A 132 9.48 2.56 15.40
C HIS A 132 10.17 3.93 15.22
N PRO A 133 9.48 5.06 15.43
CA PRO A 133 10.02 6.41 15.23
C PRO A 133 11.39 6.66 15.90
N ARG A 134 11.69 5.98 17.01
CA ARG A 134 12.99 6.07 17.69
C ARG A 134 14.18 5.60 16.84
N PHE A 135 13.94 4.76 15.82
CA PHE A 135 14.98 4.23 14.92
C PHE A 135 15.03 4.94 13.56
N GLN A 136 14.09 5.84 13.28
CA GLN A 136 14.05 6.57 12.00
C GLN A 136 15.22 7.53 11.82
N ASN A 137 15.82 8.00 12.93
CA ASN A 137 16.98 8.90 12.90
C ASN A 137 18.32 8.17 13.01
N GLU A 138 18.30 6.83 13.18
CA GLU A 138 19.52 6.04 13.03
C GLU A 138 19.79 5.88 11.53
N THR A 139 20.39 6.91 10.95
CA THR A 139 21.03 6.80 9.64
C THR A 139 22.01 5.63 9.71
N ASP A 140 22.08 4.83 8.66
CA ASP A 140 23.02 3.72 8.45
C ASP A 140 24.52 4.19 8.50
N ASP A 141 24.81 5.38 9.07
CA ASP A 141 26.13 5.97 9.27
C ASP A 141 26.81 5.52 10.58
N ASN A 142 26.50 4.30 11.03
CA ASN A 142 27.35 3.69 12.04
C ASN A 142 28.55 3.01 11.34
N PRO A 143 29.78 3.54 11.47
CA PRO A 143 30.97 2.94 10.85
C PRO A 143 31.29 1.52 11.38
N ASP A 144 30.67 1.12 12.50
CA ASP A 144 30.77 -0.23 13.08
C ASP A 144 29.58 -1.15 12.71
N ALA A 145 28.67 -0.71 11.86
CA ALA A 145 27.62 -1.61 11.33
C ALA A 145 28.30 -2.67 10.47
N PRO A 146 27.93 -3.97 10.61
CA PRO A 146 28.48 -5.03 9.79
C PRO A 146 28.26 -4.66 8.32
N THR A 147 29.36 -4.53 7.62
CA THR A 147 29.53 -4.05 6.26
C THR A 147 28.32 -4.38 5.37
N LYS A 148 27.56 -3.39 4.99
CA LYS A 148 26.63 -3.48 3.88
C LYS A 148 27.45 -3.97 2.69
N LEU A 149 27.21 -5.19 2.23
CA LEU A 149 27.80 -5.69 0.99
C LEU A 149 27.25 -4.83 -0.17
N ILE A 150 27.88 -3.68 -0.36
CA ILE A 150 27.67 -2.87 -1.55
C ILE A 150 28.43 -3.60 -2.64
N PHE A 151 27.72 -4.38 -3.45
CA PHE A 151 28.24 -4.83 -4.74
C PHE A 151 28.44 -3.58 -5.59
N SER A 152 29.61 -2.96 -5.46
CA SER A 152 30.04 -1.91 -6.35
C SER A 152 30.56 -2.58 -7.63
N THR A 153 29.84 -2.47 -8.72
CA THR A 153 30.33 -2.78 -10.07
C THR A 153 31.19 -1.63 -10.63
N ARG A 154 31.71 -0.73 -9.79
CA ARG A 154 32.70 0.22 -10.25
C ARG A 154 33.99 -0.53 -10.52
N PRO A 155 34.54 -0.44 -11.73
CA PRO A 155 35.90 -0.90 -11.96
C PRO A 155 36.82 -0.06 -11.06
N THR A 156 37.47 -0.71 -10.10
CA THR A 156 38.59 -0.13 -9.40
C THR A 156 39.67 0.06 -10.45
N ASP A 157 40.16 1.27 -10.67
CA ASP A 157 41.31 1.59 -11.52
C ASP A 157 42.66 1.05 -10.95
N GLU A 158 42.60 0.01 -10.14
CA GLU A 158 43.77 -0.75 -9.73
C GLU A 158 43.85 -1.98 -10.62
N ALA A 159 44.91 -2.01 -11.45
CA ALA A 159 45.25 -3.15 -12.22
C ALA A 159 45.31 -4.41 -11.33
N PRO A 160 44.73 -5.55 -11.76
CA PRO A 160 44.83 -6.77 -10.96
C PRO A 160 46.30 -7.15 -10.85
N ASP A 161 46.76 -7.27 -9.60
CA ASP A 161 48.04 -7.92 -9.33
C ASP A 161 47.92 -9.36 -9.84
N ASP A 162 48.68 -9.69 -10.86
CA ASP A 162 48.68 -11.00 -11.57
C ASP A 162 49.17 -12.18 -10.69
N ASP A 163 49.47 -11.96 -9.41
CA ASP A 163 50.02 -12.94 -8.50
C ASP A 163 49.04 -13.48 -7.41
N GLU A 164 47.77 -13.10 -7.40
CA GLU A 164 46.84 -13.80 -6.53
C GLU A 164 46.39 -15.15 -7.11
N PRO A 165 46.60 -16.28 -6.38
CA PRO A 165 46.18 -17.60 -6.85
C PRO A 165 44.66 -17.64 -7.00
N ALA A 166 44.19 -17.76 -8.24
CA ALA A 166 42.78 -17.86 -8.54
C ALA A 166 42.11 -19.00 -7.77
N ASP A 167 40.94 -18.72 -7.14
CA ASP A 167 40.17 -19.72 -6.41
C ASP A 167 39.98 -20.98 -7.26
N PRO A 168 40.44 -22.16 -6.77
CA PRO A 168 40.41 -23.41 -7.53
C PRO A 168 38.98 -23.81 -8.00
N ARG A 169 37.93 -23.27 -7.40
CA ARG A 169 36.53 -23.51 -7.78
C ARG A 169 36.18 -22.94 -9.17
N TRP A 170 36.90 -21.93 -9.63
CA TRP A 170 36.68 -21.27 -10.93
C TRP A 170 37.62 -21.71 -12.03
N ALA A 171 38.57 -22.61 -11.72
CA ALA A 171 39.55 -23.09 -12.66
C ALA A 171 38.92 -23.79 -13.90
N ALA A 172 37.79 -24.46 -13.74
CA ALA A 172 37.05 -25.13 -14.81
C ALA A 172 36.43 -24.17 -15.85
N LEU A 173 36.19 -22.90 -15.46
CA LEU A 173 35.58 -21.91 -16.38
C LEU A 173 36.61 -21.18 -17.25
N ARG A 174 37.89 -21.31 -16.98
CA ARG A 174 38.99 -20.70 -17.78
C ARG A 174 39.12 -21.24 -19.19
N ASN A 175 38.58 -22.44 -19.46
CA ASN A 175 38.70 -23.15 -20.74
C ASN A 175 37.42 -23.07 -21.61
N LEU A 176 36.46 -22.24 -21.22
CA LEU A 176 35.26 -21.96 -22.00
C LEU A 176 35.48 -20.70 -22.84
N ASN A 177 36.16 -20.88 -23.99
CA ASN A 177 36.24 -19.88 -25.06
C ASN A 177 35.73 -20.49 -26.33
#